data_4ab5632331c6c43ff5fbda563181e7cc
#
_entry.id   4ab5632331c6c43ff5fbda563181e7cc
#
_cell.length_a   1.000
_cell.length_b   1.000
_cell.length_c   1.000
_cell.angle_alpha   90.00
_cell.angle_beta   90.00
_cell.angle_gamma   90.00
#
_symmetry.space_group_name_H-M   'P 1'
#
loop_
_entity.id
_entity.type
_entity.pdbx_description
1 polymer ?
#
loop_
_entity_poly.entity_id
_entity_poly.type
_entity_poly.pdbx_seq_one_letter_code
_entity_poly.pdbx_strand_id
1 'polypeptide(L)'
;MSKKANQKAKLLYLQQILLEETDEKHVLTVQQLIERLAELEIPAERKSLYDDIATLQAFGLDVIATRSRANIYRIGSRLFTLSELQLLAEAVVKSSAITQNKAQKLVDKLARLASRYQAETLRENLKAQKYDDAELLCPVELRCSNEIVPVVLEYLADSKVKKSKEETSVIEGTAVVDQAFYGWMFGFGNKVKVTEPANVKKDFVKYFKKVLNQYK
;
A
#
# COMPACT_ATOMS: atom_id res chain seq x y z
N MET A 1 -5.95 -3.03 37.34
CA MET A 1 -6.35 -4.32 36.73
C MET A 1 -5.84 -5.48 37.60
N SER A 2 -6.56 -6.62 37.72
CA SER A 2 -6.14 -7.73 38.56
C SER A 2 -4.91 -8.44 37.96
N LYS A 3 -4.00 -8.99 38.79
CA LYS A 3 -2.82 -9.76 38.35
C LYS A 3 -3.12 -10.87 37.33
N LYS A 4 -4.31 -11.49 37.38
CA LYS A 4 -4.75 -12.53 36.42
C LYS A 4 -5.12 -11.98 35.04
N ALA A 5 -5.62 -10.76 34.92
CA ALA A 5 -5.94 -10.14 33.63
C ALA A 5 -4.66 -9.78 32.85
N ASN A 6 -3.64 -9.32 33.54
CA ASN A 6 -2.36 -8.97 32.94
C ASN A 6 -1.60 -10.19 32.39
N GLN A 7 -1.74 -11.38 32.98
CA GLN A 7 -1.06 -12.59 32.47
C GLN A 7 -1.67 -13.12 31.19
N LYS A 8 -2.97 -13.03 30.95
CA LYS A 8 -3.59 -13.38 29.66
C LYS A 8 -3.24 -12.37 28.58
N ALA A 9 -3.23 -11.09 28.93
CA ALA A 9 -2.81 -10.03 28.04
C ALA A 9 -1.32 -10.14 27.63
N LYS A 10 -0.46 -10.67 28.52
CA LYS A 10 0.98 -10.83 28.26
C LYS A 10 1.26 -11.62 26.97
N LEU A 11 0.57 -12.75 26.74
CA LEU A 11 0.75 -13.54 25.52
C LEU A 11 0.39 -12.75 24.24
N LEU A 12 -0.70 -11.98 24.30
CA LEU A 12 -1.14 -11.16 23.16
C LEU A 12 -0.15 -10.03 22.86
N TYR A 13 0.35 -9.36 23.89
CA TYR A 13 1.37 -8.33 23.73
C TYR A 13 2.71 -8.89 23.27
N LEU A 14 3.11 -10.06 23.79
CA LEU A 14 4.32 -10.73 23.34
C LEU A 14 4.23 -11.12 21.87
N GLN A 15 3.10 -11.66 21.43
CA GLN A 15 2.82 -11.94 20.03
C GLN A 15 2.91 -10.67 19.17
N GLN A 16 2.27 -9.58 19.63
CA GLN A 16 2.29 -8.30 18.92
C GLN A 16 3.72 -7.76 18.79
N ILE A 17 4.50 -7.73 19.89
CA ILE A 17 5.90 -7.27 19.87
C ILE A 17 6.72 -8.09 18.86
N LEU A 18 6.60 -9.42 18.89
CA LEU A 18 7.31 -10.29 17.97
C LEU A 18 6.91 -10.01 16.50
N LEU A 19 5.62 -9.86 16.21
CA LEU A 19 5.12 -9.57 14.88
C LEU A 19 5.52 -8.17 14.38
N GLU A 20 5.51 -7.17 15.23
CA GLU A 20 5.79 -5.79 14.84
C GLU A 20 7.28 -5.45 14.84
N GLU A 21 8.07 -6.01 15.77
CA GLU A 21 9.46 -5.58 15.99
C GLU A 21 10.51 -6.56 15.50
N THR A 22 10.13 -7.70 14.90
CA THR A 22 11.12 -8.67 14.41
C THR A 22 10.88 -9.08 12.97
N ASP A 23 11.96 -9.40 12.26
CA ASP A 23 11.99 -9.97 10.91
C ASP A 23 13.35 -10.65 10.67
N GLU A 24 13.69 -10.96 9.42
CA GLU A 24 14.95 -11.62 9.06
C GLU A 24 16.19 -10.83 9.47
N LYS A 25 16.08 -9.49 9.57
CA LYS A 25 17.20 -8.58 9.91
C LYS A 25 17.13 -8.05 11.34
N HIS A 26 15.94 -8.07 11.94
CA HIS A 26 15.68 -7.50 13.25
C HIS A 26 15.25 -8.59 14.22
N VAL A 27 16.02 -8.76 15.27
CA VAL A 27 15.82 -9.79 16.29
C VAL A 27 15.71 -9.13 17.67
N LEU A 28 15.04 -9.78 18.61
CA LEU A 28 14.96 -9.32 20.00
C LEU A 28 15.55 -10.40 20.94
N THR A 29 16.31 -9.96 21.91
CA THR A 29 16.77 -10.79 23.02
C THR A 29 15.67 -10.96 24.05
N VAL A 30 15.79 -11.99 24.92
CA VAL A 30 14.87 -12.17 26.07
C VAL A 30 14.79 -10.91 26.92
N GLN A 31 15.92 -10.26 27.15
CA GLN A 31 15.98 -9.04 27.95
C GLN A 31 15.19 -7.89 27.30
N GLN A 32 15.34 -7.68 25.99
CA GLN A 32 14.57 -6.69 25.24
C GLN A 32 13.08 -6.99 25.24
N LEU A 33 12.67 -8.27 25.12
CA LEU A 33 11.25 -8.64 25.22
C LEU A 33 10.67 -8.32 26.59
N ILE A 34 11.44 -8.55 27.68
CA ILE A 34 11.03 -8.18 29.05
C ILE A 34 10.88 -6.66 29.17
N GLU A 35 11.81 -5.89 28.61
CA GLU A 35 11.78 -4.41 28.61
C GLU A 35 10.57 -3.89 27.84
N ARG A 36 10.26 -4.43 26.67
CA ARG A 36 9.06 -4.06 25.88
C ARG A 36 7.75 -4.35 26.62
N LEU A 37 7.69 -5.50 27.29
CA LEU A 37 6.51 -5.83 28.12
C LEU A 37 6.39 -4.91 29.33
N ALA A 38 7.54 -4.53 29.93
CA ALA A 38 7.54 -3.61 31.06
C ALA A 38 7.08 -2.19 30.66
N GLU A 39 7.44 -1.70 29.46
CA GLU A 39 6.93 -0.43 28.89
C GLU A 39 5.38 -0.43 28.78
N LEU A 40 4.77 -1.61 28.63
CA LEU A 40 3.31 -1.80 28.58
C LEU A 40 2.71 -2.11 29.98
N GLU A 41 3.47 -1.88 31.05
CA GLU A 41 3.09 -2.19 32.44
C GLU A 41 2.79 -3.68 32.69
N ILE A 42 3.43 -4.58 31.90
CA ILE A 42 3.29 -6.03 32.01
C ILE A 42 4.60 -6.64 32.51
N PRO A 43 4.74 -6.90 33.81
CA PRO A 43 5.94 -7.52 34.32
C PRO A 43 6.09 -8.97 33.82
N ALA A 44 7.27 -9.31 33.34
CA ALA A 44 7.60 -10.64 32.86
C ALA A 44 8.93 -11.11 33.43
N GLU A 45 9.00 -12.37 33.84
CA GLU A 45 10.22 -13.05 34.24
C GLU A 45 10.77 -13.91 33.11
N ARG A 46 12.09 -14.06 33.04
CA ARG A 46 12.78 -14.81 32.01
C ARG A 46 12.23 -16.24 31.84
N LYS A 47 12.00 -16.97 32.93
CA LYS A 47 11.48 -18.34 32.90
C LYS A 47 10.08 -18.40 32.30
N SER A 48 9.18 -17.53 32.76
CA SER A 48 7.82 -17.42 32.27
C SER A 48 7.77 -17.01 30.79
N LEU A 49 8.73 -16.21 30.31
CA LEU A 49 8.80 -15.80 28.90
C LEU A 49 9.13 -16.96 27.97
N TYR A 50 9.96 -17.90 28.39
CA TYR A 50 10.23 -19.12 27.61
C TYR A 50 8.98 -19.98 27.45
N ASP A 51 8.16 -20.13 28.50
CA ASP A 51 6.92 -20.88 28.47
C ASP A 51 5.89 -20.15 27.57
N ASP A 52 5.83 -18.83 27.63
CA ASP A 52 4.96 -18.01 26.77
C ASP A 52 5.34 -18.16 25.28
N ILE A 53 6.64 -18.11 24.96
CA ILE A 53 7.13 -18.32 23.58
C ILE A 53 6.79 -19.72 23.08
N ALA A 54 7.01 -20.74 23.91
CA ALA A 54 6.65 -22.13 23.57
C ALA A 54 5.14 -22.26 23.33
N THR A 55 4.33 -21.55 24.10
CA THR A 55 2.87 -21.49 23.90
C THR A 55 2.50 -20.86 22.56
N LEU A 56 3.13 -19.75 22.19
CA LEU A 56 2.91 -19.10 20.88
C LEU A 56 3.33 -19.99 19.72
N GLN A 57 4.46 -20.71 19.85
CA GLN A 57 4.90 -21.70 18.86
C GLN A 57 3.91 -22.87 18.73
N ALA A 58 3.41 -23.39 19.83
CA ALA A 58 2.37 -24.42 19.84
C ALA A 58 1.05 -23.95 19.22
N PHE A 59 0.73 -22.66 19.35
CA PHE A 59 -0.42 -22.02 18.71
C PHE A 59 -0.25 -21.86 17.20
N GLY A 60 0.98 -22.02 16.66
CA GLY A 60 1.29 -21.95 15.23
C GLY A 60 2.00 -20.67 14.81
N LEU A 61 2.47 -19.85 15.76
CA LEU A 61 3.32 -18.71 15.42
C LEU A 61 4.74 -19.19 15.17
N ASP A 62 5.27 -18.94 13.98
CA ASP A 62 6.63 -19.35 13.60
C ASP A 62 7.69 -18.46 14.26
N VAL A 63 7.96 -18.69 15.54
CA VAL A 63 9.01 -18.00 16.29
C VAL A 63 10.30 -18.78 16.22
N ILE A 64 11.28 -18.23 15.54
CA ILE A 64 12.64 -18.79 15.47
C ILE A 64 13.45 -18.31 16.68
N ALA A 65 13.96 -19.27 17.44
CA ALA A 65 14.88 -19.04 18.54
C ALA A 65 16.30 -19.43 18.11
N THR A 66 17.24 -18.50 18.18
CA THR A 66 18.65 -18.76 17.90
C THR A 66 19.48 -18.60 19.17
N ARG A 67 20.27 -19.61 19.52
CA ARG A 67 21.21 -19.55 20.61
C ARG A 67 22.51 -18.91 20.15
N SER A 68 22.85 -17.78 20.76
CA SER A 68 24.11 -17.09 20.64
C SER A 68 24.64 -16.78 22.05
N ARG A 69 25.35 -15.69 22.25
CA ARG A 69 25.71 -15.19 23.60
C ARG A 69 24.45 -14.86 24.44
N ALA A 70 23.36 -14.54 23.79
CA ALA A 70 22.02 -14.46 24.35
C ALA A 70 21.02 -15.19 23.44
N ASN A 71 19.93 -15.72 24.03
CA ASN A 71 18.83 -16.23 23.19
C ASN A 71 18.15 -15.05 22.49
N ILE A 72 18.09 -15.13 21.16
CA ILE A 72 17.43 -14.15 20.30
C ILE A 72 16.24 -14.79 19.62
N TYR A 73 15.22 -13.99 19.39
CA TYR A 73 13.93 -14.40 18.84
C TYR A 73 13.55 -13.51 17.68
N ARG A 74 12.94 -14.12 16.66
CA ARG A 74 12.33 -13.42 15.53
C ARG A 74 11.17 -14.25 14.97
N ILE A 75 10.30 -13.59 14.21
CA ILE A 75 9.33 -14.28 13.36
C ILE A 75 10.08 -14.87 12.14
N GLY A 76 9.84 -16.16 11.86
CA GLY A 76 10.42 -16.88 10.73
C GLY A 76 9.61 -16.66 9.47
N SER A 77 8.36 -17.09 9.44
CA SER A 77 7.44 -16.95 8.32
C SER A 77 6.27 -16.04 8.68
N ARG A 78 5.78 -15.29 7.69
CA ARG A 78 4.60 -14.42 7.80
C ARG A 78 3.58 -14.86 6.76
N LEU A 79 2.33 -14.38 6.91
CA LEU A 79 1.27 -14.65 5.93
C LEU A 79 1.66 -14.18 4.53
N PHE A 80 2.38 -13.05 4.44
CA PHE A 80 2.94 -12.51 3.21
C PHE A 80 4.41 -12.15 3.40
N THR A 81 5.22 -12.42 2.39
CA THR A 81 6.58 -11.89 2.28
C THR A 81 6.55 -10.39 1.95
N LEU A 82 7.66 -9.68 2.20
CA LEU A 82 7.75 -8.25 1.85
C LEU A 82 7.54 -8.01 0.35
N SER A 83 8.05 -8.89 -0.53
CA SER A 83 7.88 -8.78 -1.98
C SER A 83 6.43 -8.98 -2.42
N GLU A 84 5.68 -9.89 -1.79
CA GLU A 84 4.26 -10.06 -2.06
C GLU A 84 3.44 -8.86 -1.58
N LEU A 85 3.75 -8.31 -0.40
CA LEU A 85 3.13 -7.08 0.08
C LEU A 85 3.43 -5.89 -0.82
N GLN A 86 4.63 -5.80 -1.37
CA GLN A 86 5.00 -4.76 -2.32
C GLN A 86 4.20 -4.89 -3.61
N LEU A 87 4.10 -6.09 -4.19
CA LEU A 87 3.29 -6.34 -5.37
C LEU A 87 1.81 -5.97 -5.16
N LEU A 88 1.24 -6.37 -4.02
CA LEU A 88 -0.14 -6.03 -3.65
C LEU A 88 -0.33 -4.53 -3.49
N ALA A 89 0.59 -3.85 -2.82
CA ALA A 89 0.53 -2.41 -2.59
C ALA A 89 0.66 -1.63 -3.91
N GLU A 90 1.54 -2.04 -4.81
CA GLU A 90 1.68 -1.46 -6.15
C GLU A 90 0.40 -1.63 -6.98
N ALA A 91 -0.20 -2.84 -6.96
CA ALA A 91 -1.46 -3.09 -7.64
C ALA A 91 -2.59 -2.20 -7.11
N VAL A 92 -2.65 -1.99 -5.78
CA VAL A 92 -3.61 -1.08 -5.14
C VAL A 92 -3.39 0.36 -5.58
N VAL A 93 -2.14 0.84 -5.58
CA VAL A 93 -1.80 2.24 -5.96
C VAL A 93 -2.08 2.51 -7.43
N LYS A 94 -1.83 1.52 -8.30
CA LYS A 94 -2.06 1.63 -9.76
C LYS A 94 -3.51 1.38 -10.16
N SER A 95 -4.38 0.96 -9.24
CA SER A 95 -5.79 0.66 -9.56
C SER A 95 -6.57 1.93 -9.87
N SER A 96 -7.18 1.99 -11.04
CA SER A 96 -8.15 3.02 -11.44
C SER A 96 -9.53 2.85 -10.79
N ALA A 97 -9.77 1.74 -10.08
CA ALA A 97 -11.06 1.44 -9.45
C ALA A 97 -11.25 2.11 -8.08
N ILE A 98 -10.22 2.75 -7.55
CA ILE A 98 -10.24 3.35 -6.22
C ILE A 98 -9.51 4.70 -6.18
N THR A 99 -9.98 5.61 -5.31
CA THR A 99 -9.34 6.92 -5.11
C THR A 99 -7.96 6.78 -4.48
N GLN A 100 -7.07 7.74 -4.73
CA GLN A 100 -5.74 7.81 -4.12
C GLN A 100 -5.80 7.74 -2.58
N ASN A 101 -6.77 8.42 -1.97
CA ASN A 101 -6.96 8.38 -0.51
C ASN A 101 -7.36 6.97 -0.02
N LYS A 102 -8.21 6.27 -0.77
CA LYS A 102 -8.59 4.89 -0.47
C LYS A 102 -7.43 3.93 -0.69
N ALA A 103 -6.65 4.13 -1.76
CA ALA A 103 -5.44 3.37 -2.03
C ALA A 103 -4.43 3.50 -0.87
N GLN A 104 -4.16 4.73 -0.40
CA GLN A 104 -3.25 4.95 0.73
C GLN A 104 -3.73 4.23 2.00
N LYS A 105 -5.02 4.31 2.33
CA LYS A 105 -5.59 3.58 3.48
C LYS A 105 -5.45 2.07 3.36
N LEU A 106 -5.53 1.52 2.14
CA LEU A 106 -5.33 0.08 1.91
C LEU A 106 -3.84 -0.30 2.04
N VAL A 107 -2.93 0.51 1.51
CA VAL A 107 -1.48 0.32 1.70
C VAL A 107 -1.11 0.33 3.17
N ASP A 108 -1.66 1.25 3.97
CA ASP A 108 -1.43 1.28 5.42
C ASP A 108 -1.95 0.03 6.14
N LYS A 109 -3.02 -0.58 5.64
CA LYS A 109 -3.51 -1.88 6.16
C LYS A 109 -2.59 -3.03 5.77
N LEU A 110 -2.12 -3.07 4.52
CA LEU A 110 -1.15 -4.07 4.05
C LEU A 110 0.17 -3.97 4.85
N ALA A 111 0.65 -2.76 5.11
CA ALA A 111 1.85 -2.53 5.89
C ALA A 111 1.79 -3.10 7.32
N ARG A 112 0.59 -3.22 7.92
CA ARG A 112 0.40 -3.84 9.26
C ARG A 112 0.62 -5.36 9.26
N LEU A 113 0.68 -6.01 8.10
CA LEU A 113 0.98 -7.44 7.97
C LEU A 113 2.49 -7.74 7.98
N ALA A 114 3.32 -6.71 7.93
CA ALA A 114 4.78 -6.75 7.99
C ALA A 114 5.31 -6.30 9.36
N SER A 115 6.62 -6.44 9.59
CA SER A 115 7.28 -5.75 10.70
C SER A 115 7.25 -4.24 10.46
N ARG A 116 7.43 -3.45 11.53
CA ARG A 116 7.53 -1.98 11.40
C ARG A 116 8.64 -1.54 10.43
N TYR A 117 9.75 -2.27 10.38
CA TYR A 117 10.88 -2.00 9.50
C TYR A 117 10.56 -2.34 8.03
N GLN A 118 9.94 -3.48 7.80
CA GLN A 118 9.47 -3.87 6.48
C GLN A 118 8.33 -2.95 5.99
N ALA A 119 7.46 -2.51 6.88
CA ALA A 119 6.39 -1.54 6.58
C ALA A 119 6.95 -0.18 6.16
N GLU A 120 8.05 0.27 6.78
CA GLU A 120 8.74 1.50 6.39
C GLU A 120 9.36 1.36 5.00
N THR A 121 10.10 0.27 4.76
CA THR A 121 10.66 -0.06 3.44
C THR A 121 9.57 -0.11 2.36
N LEU A 122 8.43 -0.73 2.65
CA LEU A 122 7.30 -0.78 1.72
C LEU A 122 6.80 0.63 1.35
N ARG A 123 6.66 1.51 2.35
CA ARG A 123 6.21 2.90 2.12
C ARG A 123 7.24 3.72 1.34
N GLU A 124 8.54 3.53 1.62
CA GLU A 124 9.62 4.22 0.91
C GLU A 124 9.68 3.81 -0.56
N ASN A 125 9.59 2.51 -0.85
CA ASN A 125 9.57 2.01 -2.22
C ASN A 125 8.39 2.57 -3.02
N LEU A 126 7.20 2.63 -2.42
CA LEU A 126 6.02 3.22 -3.06
C LEU A 126 6.15 4.74 -3.27
N LYS A 127 6.85 5.46 -2.39
CA LYS A 127 7.16 6.89 -2.58
C LYS A 127 8.14 7.07 -3.73
N ALA A 128 9.21 6.26 -3.78
CA ALA A 128 10.20 6.33 -4.87
C ALA A 128 9.54 6.11 -6.24
N GLN A 129 8.65 5.12 -6.37
CA GLN A 129 7.88 4.91 -7.60
C GLN A 129 7.00 6.12 -7.97
N LYS A 130 6.37 6.78 -7.00
CA LYS A 130 5.61 8.01 -7.26
C LYS A 130 6.47 9.17 -7.78
N TYR A 131 7.73 9.25 -7.37
CA TYR A 131 8.65 10.27 -7.91
C TYR A 131 9.01 10.00 -9.37
N ASP A 132 9.26 8.74 -9.75
CA ASP A 132 9.50 8.35 -11.13
C ASP A 132 8.26 8.62 -12.02
N ASP A 133 7.06 8.32 -11.51
CA ASP A 133 5.81 8.63 -12.20
C ASP A 133 5.54 10.15 -12.27
N ALA A 134 5.98 10.94 -11.31
CA ALA A 134 5.78 12.39 -11.28
C ALA A 134 6.51 13.12 -12.42
N GLU A 135 7.67 12.63 -12.86
CA GLU A 135 8.38 13.16 -14.04
C GLU A 135 7.63 12.92 -15.36
N LEU A 136 6.72 11.93 -15.36
CA LEU A 136 5.89 11.58 -16.52
C LEU A 136 4.52 12.26 -16.50
N LEU A 137 4.19 13.00 -15.43
CA LEU A 137 2.90 13.69 -15.32
C LEU A 137 2.80 14.83 -16.36
N CYS A 138 1.75 14.74 -17.15
CA CYS A 138 1.42 15.76 -18.16
C CYS A 138 0.12 16.47 -17.76
N PRO A 139 0.08 17.81 -17.74
CA PRO A 139 -1.17 18.54 -17.60
C PRO A 139 -2.11 18.21 -18.74
N VAL A 140 -3.35 17.84 -18.43
CA VAL A 140 -4.37 17.52 -19.43
C VAL A 140 -5.68 18.25 -19.13
N GLU A 141 -6.41 18.59 -20.18
CA GLU A 141 -7.77 19.06 -20.10
C GLU A 141 -8.70 18.09 -20.83
N LEU A 142 -9.66 17.55 -20.09
CA LEU A 142 -10.63 16.59 -20.60
C LEU A 142 -12.03 17.22 -20.61
N ARG A 143 -12.72 17.09 -21.76
CA ARG A 143 -14.17 17.35 -21.81
C ARG A 143 -14.89 16.02 -21.68
N CYS A 144 -15.81 15.92 -20.74
CA CYS A 144 -16.58 14.71 -20.48
C CYS A 144 -18.06 14.98 -20.24
N SER A 145 -18.90 13.96 -20.39
CA SER A 145 -20.30 14.05 -19.96
C SER A 145 -20.38 14.12 -18.43
N ASN A 146 -21.42 14.82 -17.91
CA ASN A 146 -21.52 15.09 -16.47
C ASN A 146 -21.65 13.80 -15.63
N GLU A 147 -22.17 12.72 -16.19
CA GLU A 147 -22.32 11.43 -15.51
C GLU A 147 -20.97 10.78 -15.11
N ILE A 148 -19.89 11.07 -15.87
CA ILE A 148 -18.55 10.49 -15.61
C ILE A 148 -17.59 11.48 -14.94
N VAL A 149 -18.03 12.71 -14.62
CA VAL A 149 -17.22 13.72 -13.92
C VAL A 149 -16.56 13.15 -12.65
N PRO A 150 -17.29 12.44 -11.76
CA PRO A 150 -16.65 11.89 -10.55
C PRO A 150 -15.49 10.96 -10.87
N VAL A 151 -15.63 10.11 -11.89
CA VAL A 151 -14.59 9.14 -12.29
C VAL A 151 -13.38 9.86 -12.90
N VAL A 152 -13.61 10.92 -13.68
CA VAL A 152 -12.53 11.72 -14.29
C VAL A 152 -11.77 12.51 -13.22
N LEU A 153 -12.47 13.11 -12.25
CA LEU A 153 -11.86 13.79 -11.11
C LEU A 153 -11.05 12.84 -10.21
N GLU A 154 -11.49 11.59 -10.12
CA GLU A 154 -10.80 10.56 -9.36
C GLU A 154 -9.52 10.08 -10.05
N TYR A 155 -9.53 10.00 -11.38
CA TYR A 155 -8.41 9.51 -12.17
C TYR A 155 -7.27 10.54 -12.29
N LEU A 156 -7.60 11.81 -12.53
CA LEU A 156 -6.62 12.86 -12.70
C LEU A 156 -6.08 13.34 -11.35
N ALA A 157 -4.75 13.48 -11.22
CA ALA A 157 -4.15 14.13 -10.07
C ALA A 157 -4.39 15.66 -10.14
N ASP A 158 -4.51 16.31 -8.97
CA ASP A 158 -4.75 17.75 -8.82
C ASP A 158 -5.92 18.27 -9.68
N SER A 159 -6.94 17.42 -9.81
CA SER A 159 -8.06 17.68 -10.72
C SER A 159 -9.04 18.68 -10.19
N LYS A 160 -9.58 19.53 -11.09
CA LYS A 160 -10.67 20.44 -10.80
C LYS A 160 -11.58 20.66 -12.01
N VAL A 161 -12.85 20.97 -11.75
CA VAL A 161 -13.79 21.36 -12.79
C VAL A 161 -13.51 22.80 -13.21
N LYS A 162 -13.08 22.99 -14.47
CA LYS A 162 -12.80 24.30 -15.05
C LYS A 162 -14.06 24.99 -15.60
N LYS A 163 -14.91 24.21 -16.24
CA LYS A 163 -16.20 24.65 -16.81
C LYS A 163 -17.22 23.53 -16.72
N SER A 164 -18.45 23.88 -16.37
CA SER A 164 -19.60 22.96 -16.41
C SER A 164 -20.72 23.56 -17.25
N LYS A 165 -21.37 22.73 -18.07
CA LYS A 165 -22.57 23.00 -18.84
C LYS A 165 -23.62 21.95 -18.53
N GLU A 166 -24.84 22.09 -19.06
CA GLU A 166 -25.97 21.18 -18.79
C GLU A 166 -25.63 19.70 -19.01
N GLU A 167 -24.89 19.36 -20.07
CA GLU A 167 -24.56 17.95 -20.41
C GLU A 167 -23.09 17.59 -20.27
N THR A 168 -22.19 18.57 -20.29
CA THR A 168 -20.73 18.32 -20.32
C THR A 168 -19.97 19.26 -19.42
N SER A 169 -18.89 18.72 -18.84
CA SER A 169 -17.92 19.46 -18.04
C SER A 169 -16.54 19.38 -18.64
N VAL A 170 -15.73 20.38 -18.37
CA VAL A 170 -14.30 20.44 -18.69
C VAL A 170 -13.54 20.36 -17.38
N ILE A 171 -12.67 19.35 -17.30
CA ILE A 171 -11.85 19.04 -16.12
C ILE A 171 -10.39 19.21 -16.51
N GLU A 172 -9.64 19.96 -15.71
CA GLU A 172 -8.20 20.05 -15.79
C GLU A 172 -7.56 19.27 -14.65
N GLY A 173 -6.39 18.68 -14.90
CA GLY A 173 -5.61 17.91 -13.93
C GLY A 173 -4.34 17.38 -14.58
N THR A 174 -3.64 16.51 -13.88
CA THR A 174 -2.43 15.87 -14.40
C THR A 174 -2.60 14.36 -14.50
N ALA A 175 -1.99 13.74 -15.52
CA ALA A 175 -1.97 12.30 -15.70
C ALA A 175 -0.66 11.83 -16.33
N VAL A 176 -0.28 10.58 -16.09
CA VAL A 176 0.72 9.89 -16.89
C VAL A 176 0.06 9.51 -18.22
N VAL A 177 0.51 10.14 -19.31
CA VAL A 177 -0.07 9.94 -20.64
C VAL A 177 0.64 8.78 -21.35
N ASP A 178 0.15 7.58 -21.09
CA ASP A 178 0.63 6.31 -21.62
C ASP A 178 -0.47 5.50 -22.31
N GLN A 179 -0.20 4.23 -22.62
CA GLN A 179 -1.18 3.32 -23.21
C GLN A 179 -2.36 3.03 -22.26
N ALA A 180 -2.12 2.99 -20.94
CA ALA A 180 -3.15 2.76 -19.95
C ALA A 180 -4.12 3.96 -19.91
N PHE A 181 -3.62 5.20 -19.95
CA PHE A 181 -4.42 6.40 -20.07
C PHE A 181 -5.30 6.39 -21.32
N TYR A 182 -4.73 6.02 -22.47
CA TYR A 182 -5.49 5.93 -23.71
C TYR A 182 -6.56 4.83 -23.68
N GLY A 183 -6.23 3.68 -23.09
CA GLY A 183 -7.19 2.58 -22.89
C GLY A 183 -8.33 2.96 -21.95
N TRP A 184 -8.00 3.65 -20.85
CA TRP A 184 -8.97 4.18 -19.88
C TRP A 184 -9.94 5.16 -20.55
N MET A 185 -9.44 6.12 -21.30
CA MET A 185 -10.27 7.06 -22.06
C MET A 185 -11.16 6.35 -23.08
N PHE A 186 -10.61 5.37 -23.80
CA PHE A 186 -11.36 4.61 -24.80
C PHE A 186 -12.54 3.84 -24.21
N GLY A 187 -12.40 3.35 -22.98
CA GLY A 187 -13.46 2.65 -22.24
C GLY A 187 -14.74 3.47 -22.06
N PHE A 188 -14.65 4.82 -22.10
CA PHE A 188 -15.84 5.70 -22.04
C PHE A 188 -16.44 6.04 -23.41
N GLY A 189 -15.85 5.55 -24.48
CA GLY A 189 -16.34 5.81 -25.85
C GLY A 189 -16.36 7.30 -26.19
N ASN A 190 -17.51 7.82 -26.56
CA ASN A 190 -17.69 9.24 -26.93
C ASN A 190 -17.92 10.20 -25.73
N LYS A 191 -17.98 9.67 -24.50
CA LYS A 191 -18.31 10.44 -23.30
C LYS A 191 -17.12 11.26 -22.77
N VAL A 192 -15.89 11.01 -23.22
CA VAL A 192 -14.70 11.77 -22.85
C VAL A 192 -13.81 12.06 -24.04
N LYS A 193 -13.18 13.23 -24.05
CA LYS A 193 -12.15 13.58 -25.03
C LYS A 193 -11.11 14.53 -24.45
N VAL A 194 -9.85 14.38 -24.89
CA VAL A 194 -8.78 15.35 -24.64
C VAL A 194 -9.06 16.63 -25.42
N THR A 195 -9.05 17.77 -24.74
CA THR A 195 -9.11 19.09 -25.37
C THR A 195 -7.74 19.74 -25.44
N GLU A 196 -6.96 19.59 -24.37
CA GLU A 196 -5.56 20.07 -24.27
C GLU A 196 -4.71 19.04 -23.51
N PRO A 197 -3.38 18.97 -23.79
CA PRO A 197 -2.67 19.71 -24.83
C PRO A 197 -2.82 19.04 -26.22
N ALA A 198 -2.56 19.81 -27.27
CA ALA A 198 -2.78 19.38 -28.66
C ALA A 198 -1.89 18.18 -29.09
N ASN A 199 -0.69 18.01 -28.49
CA ASN A 199 0.18 16.85 -28.73
C ASN A 199 -0.48 15.56 -28.19
N VAL A 200 -1.01 15.53 -26.96
CA VAL A 200 -1.71 14.36 -26.38
C VAL A 200 -2.90 13.97 -27.25
N LYS A 201 -3.67 14.94 -27.74
CA LYS A 201 -4.78 14.68 -28.66
C LYS A 201 -4.30 14.03 -29.97
N LYS A 202 -3.20 14.52 -30.56
CA LYS A 202 -2.61 13.94 -31.78
C LYS A 202 -2.11 12.51 -31.55
N ASP A 203 -1.42 12.29 -30.41
CA ASP A 203 -0.87 10.98 -30.06
C ASP A 203 -1.98 9.95 -29.78
N PHE A 204 -3.07 10.36 -29.11
CA PHE A 204 -4.26 9.55 -28.93
C PHE A 204 -4.81 9.06 -30.29
N VAL A 205 -5.01 9.97 -31.25
CA VAL A 205 -5.52 9.63 -32.58
C VAL A 205 -4.56 8.71 -33.33
N LYS A 206 -3.24 8.99 -33.25
CA LYS A 206 -2.21 8.16 -33.87
C LYS A 206 -2.16 6.76 -33.31
N TYR A 207 -2.27 6.62 -31.98
CA TYR A 207 -2.30 5.34 -31.29
C TYR A 207 -3.46 4.46 -31.77
N PHE A 208 -4.69 4.98 -31.79
CA PHE A 208 -5.85 4.21 -32.21
C PHE A 208 -5.86 3.91 -33.73
N LYS A 209 -5.37 4.81 -34.56
CA LYS A 209 -5.16 4.50 -35.99
C LYS A 209 -4.20 3.32 -36.19
N LYS A 210 -3.11 3.26 -35.41
CA LYS A 210 -2.17 2.14 -35.44
C LYS A 210 -2.83 0.83 -35.03
N VAL A 211 -3.65 0.84 -33.97
CA VAL A 211 -4.42 -0.33 -33.54
C VAL A 211 -5.40 -0.78 -34.61
N LEU A 212 -6.21 0.14 -35.15
CA LEU A 212 -7.20 -0.17 -36.20
C LEU A 212 -6.57 -0.76 -37.47
N ASN A 213 -5.37 -0.34 -37.82
CA ASN A 213 -4.66 -0.86 -39.01
C ASN A 213 -4.19 -2.31 -38.85
N GLN A 214 -4.17 -2.86 -37.64
CA GLN A 214 -3.86 -4.28 -37.39
C GLN A 214 -5.06 -5.21 -37.70
N TYR A 215 -6.26 -4.64 -37.86
CA TYR A 215 -7.50 -5.38 -38.12
C TYR A 215 -8.05 -5.13 -39.54
N LYS A 216 -7.31 -4.43 -40.38
CA LYS A 216 -7.58 -4.23 -41.80
C LYS A 216 -6.67 -5.10 -42.66
#